data_0680a64426fdf3cfe09318b89acff00a
#
_entry.id   0680a64426fdf3cfe09318b89acff00a
#
_cell.length_a   1.000
_cell.length_b   1.000
_cell.length_c   1.000
_cell.angle_alpha   90.00
_cell.angle_beta   90.00
_cell.angle_gamma   90.00
#
_symmetry.space_group_name_H-M   'P 1'
#
loop_
_entity.id
_entity.type
_entity.pdbx_description
1 polymer ?
#
loop_
_entity_poly.entity_id
_entity_poly.type
_entity_poly.pdbx_seq_one_letter_code
_entity_poly.pdbx_strand_id
1 'polypeptide(L)'
;MTTQDIVAKLWNLCNVLKDDGVTYHQYVTELTYLLFLKMAQETEKESMLPAGFRWSDLVKKSAPERLRFYEDMLRELARHGRGIVQEIFANSSTFIKKPVTLSTLVTEIDGLDWYDAKREGLGDLYEGLLEKNANEKKSGAGQYFTPRPLIDAMVQVMKPTSADIIQDPAAGTGGFLIAAHHYIQHHEDGAKWNERLQKKYYTQTFYGMEHVQDTHRLALMNLMLHSIDSDADGEHAGIRYGDTLSPQGKALPKATLILTNPPFGTKKGGGLPDRDDFTFPTSNKQFAFLQHIYRGLAPGGRAAVVLPDNVLFEGNVGKQIRTDLMEKCNLHTILRLPTGIFYAQGVKTNVLFFTRGMTDKGNTKEVWVYDLRANMPQFGKRIVLTKQHFGEFRAAFGEDPLGGPKSLGARKDTGESGRFRRFTREWIAGRSADSLDISWLKDDSVEDSADLPEPSELAELALGELDAAMSELRAIIAELGDAVEV
;
A
#
# COMPACT_ATOMS: atom_id res chain seq x y z
N MET A 1 -11.15 -26.81 -4.28
CA MET A 1 -11.67 -25.41 -4.46
C MET A 1 -10.48 -24.49 -4.53
N THR A 2 -10.36 -23.60 -5.51
CA THR A 2 -9.22 -22.67 -5.58
C THR A 2 -9.36 -21.55 -4.55
N THR A 3 -8.25 -20.91 -4.17
CA THR A 3 -8.28 -19.71 -3.31
C THR A 3 -9.21 -18.62 -3.88
N GLN A 4 -9.24 -18.46 -5.20
CA GLN A 4 -10.16 -17.51 -5.86
C GLN A 4 -11.63 -17.87 -5.68
N ASP A 5 -11.97 -19.17 -5.68
CA ASP A 5 -13.35 -19.61 -5.42
C ASP A 5 -13.78 -19.30 -3.98
N ILE A 6 -12.86 -19.49 -3.03
CA ILE A 6 -13.12 -19.18 -1.61
C ILE A 6 -13.28 -17.66 -1.43
N VAL A 7 -12.38 -16.85 -2.01
CA VAL A 7 -12.49 -15.38 -2.01
C VAL A 7 -13.83 -14.93 -2.60
N ALA A 8 -14.27 -15.54 -3.72
CA ALA A 8 -15.54 -15.21 -4.32
C ALA A 8 -16.74 -15.55 -3.41
N LYS A 9 -16.70 -16.72 -2.74
CA LYS A 9 -17.75 -17.12 -1.77
C LYS A 9 -17.79 -16.19 -0.56
N LEU A 10 -16.63 -15.92 0.06
CA LEU A 10 -16.54 -14.98 1.17
C LEU A 10 -17.03 -13.58 0.78
N TRP A 11 -16.69 -13.15 -0.44
CA TRP A 11 -17.18 -11.88 -0.95
C TRP A 11 -18.71 -11.84 -1.10
N ASN A 12 -19.32 -12.94 -1.52
CA ASN A 12 -20.77 -13.04 -1.63
C ASN A 12 -21.49 -12.94 -0.28
N LEU A 13 -20.83 -13.28 0.83
CA LEU A 13 -21.36 -13.09 2.18
C LEU A 13 -21.58 -11.60 2.52
N CYS A 14 -20.91 -10.69 1.82
CA CYS A 14 -21.14 -9.26 1.92
C CYS A 14 -22.60 -8.88 1.60
N ASN A 15 -23.28 -9.63 0.71
CA ASN A 15 -24.67 -9.39 0.39
C ASN A 15 -25.59 -9.64 1.61
N VAL A 16 -25.27 -10.63 2.44
CA VAL A 16 -26.00 -10.92 3.69
C VAL A 16 -25.94 -9.73 4.65
N LEU A 17 -24.77 -9.10 4.77
CA LEU A 17 -24.59 -7.91 5.61
C LEU A 17 -25.25 -6.67 5.03
N LYS A 18 -25.21 -6.51 3.70
CA LYS A 18 -25.87 -5.41 2.99
C LYS A 18 -27.38 -5.42 3.20
N ASP A 19 -28.00 -6.59 3.18
CA ASP A 19 -29.44 -6.76 3.44
C ASP A 19 -29.82 -6.41 4.89
N ASP A 20 -28.86 -6.38 5.80
CA ASP A 20 -29.02 -5.99 7.20
C ASP A 20 -28.74 -4.48 7.44
N GLY A 21 -28.54 -3.70 6.37
CA GLY A 21 -28.29 -2.27 6.43
C GLY A 21 -26.85 -1.90 6.83
N VAL A 22 -25.93 -2.87 6.82
CA VAL A 22 -24.50 -2.64 7.08
C VAL A 22 -23.88 -2.01 5.84
N THR A 23 -23.17 -0.90 6.01
CA THR A 23 -22.51 -0.23 4.90
C THR A 23 -21.31 -1.03 4.39
N TYR A 24 -20.91 -0.77 3.16
CA TYR A 24 -19.80 -1.48 2.49
C TYR A 24 -18.49 -1.44 3.30
N HIS A 25 -18.20 -0.35 3.98
CA HIS A 25 -17.02 -0.24 4.82
C HIS A 25 -17.11 -1.10 6.08
N GLN A 26 -18.28 -1.14 6.69
CA GLN A 26 -18.52 -1.86 7.91
C GLN A 26 -18.46 -3.39 7.72
N TYR A 27 -18.98 -3.93 6.61
CA TYR A 27 -18.98 -5.38 6.42
C TYR A 27 -17.58 -5.97 6.24
N VAL A 28 -16.65 -5.22 5.63
CA VAL A 28 -15.28 -5.71 5.52
C VAL A 28 -14.65 -5.85 6.89
N THR A 29 -14.88 -4.89 7.77
CA THR A 29 -14.42 -4.96 9.17
C THR A 29 -15.03 -6.18 9.87
N GLU A 30 -16.35 -6.40 9.74
CA GLU A 30 -17.02 -7.55 10.35
C GLU A 30 -16.52 -8.89 9.81
N LEU A 31 -16.48 -9.01 8.47
CA LEU A 31 -15.96 -10.21 7.83
C LEU A 31 -14.52 -10.49 8.27
N THR A 32 -13.73 -9.45 8.40
CA THR A 32 -12.35 -9.54 8.84
C THR A 32 -12.20 -10.09 10.25
N TYR A 33 -13.02 -9.65 11.21
CA TYR A 33 -13.01 -10.21 12.58
C TYR A 33 -13.37 -11.70 12.59
N LEU A 34 -14.41 -12.07 11.87
CA LEU A 34 -14.85 -13.48 11.81
C LEU A 34 -13.80 -14.36 11.14
N LEU A 35 -13.23 -13.89 10.03
CA LEU A 35 -12.16 -14.59 9.32
C LEU A 35 -10.91 -14.73 10.17
N PHE A 36 -10.53 -13.69 10.91
CA PHE A 36 -9.39 -13.76 11.81
C PHE A 36 -9.57 -14.90 12.84
N LEU A 37 -10.72 -14.95 13.49
CA LEU A 37 -11.01 -15.98 14.49
C LEU A 37 -10.97 -17.39 13.87
N LYS A 38 -11.57 -17.54 12.69
CA LYS A 38 -11.53 -18.82 11.96
C LYS A 38 -10.13 -19.20 11.52
N MET A 39 -9.38 -18.27 10.95
CA MET A 39 -8.01 -18.50 10.50
C MET A 39 -7.06 -18.78 11.67
N ALA A 40 -7.25 -18.14 12.83
CA ALA A 40 -6.50 -18.47 14.04
C ALA A 40 -6.73 -19.93 14.49
N GLN A 41 -7.95 -20.45 14.34
CA GLN A 41 -8.25 -21.88 14.57
C GLN A 41 -7.53 -22.75 13.54
N GLU A 42 -7.66 -22.40 12.26
CA GLU A 42 -7.11 -23.21 11.17
C GLU A 42 -5.57 -23.23 11.16
N THR A 43 -4.90 -22.19 11.69
CA THR A 43 -3.44 -22.10 11.82
C THR A 43 -2.91 -22.57 13.18
N GLU A 44 -3.77 -23.10 14.05
CA GLU A 44 -3.41 -23.54 15.41
C GLU A 44 -2.87 -22.43 16.33
N LYS A 45 -3.17 -21.16 15.98
CA LYS A 45 -2.77 -19.97 16.74
C LYS A 45 -3.80 -19.54 17.81
N GLU A 46 -4.81 -20.35 18.09
CA GLU A 46 -5.85 -20.02 19.08
C GLU A 46 -5.32 -19.85 20.52
N SER A 47 -4.08 -20.26 20.80
CA SER A 47 -3.43 -20.01 22.11
C SER A 47 -3.23 -18.52 22.41
N MET A 48 -3.25 -17.66 21.40
CA MET A 48 -3.20 -16.20 21.54
C MET A 48 -4.54 -15.61 21.99
N LEU A 49 -5.62 -16.35 21.83
CA LEU A 49 -6.97 -15.94 22.22
C LEU A 49 -7.28 -16.36 23.66
N PRO A 50 -8.00 -15.55 24.44
CA PRO A 50 -8.48 -15.94 25.77
C PRO A 50 -9.29 -17.25 25.72
N ALA A 51 -9.10 -18.10 26.73
CA ALA A 51 -9.84 -19.34 26.85
C ALA A 51 -11.35 -19.04 26.98
N GLY A 52 -12.19 -19.77 26.23
CA GLY A 52 -13.64 -19.56 26.20
C GLY A 52 -14.11 -18.51 25.19
N PHE A 53 -13.19 -17.85 24.47
CA PHE A 53 -13.50 -16.86 23.45
C PHE A 53 -12.78 -17.18 22.12
N ARG A 54 -12.99 -18.40 21.65
CA ARG A 54 -12.40 -18.94 20.40
C ARG A 54 -13.48 -19.16 19.36
N TRP A 55 -13.09 -19.42 18.13
CA TRP A 55 -14.03 -19.73 17.04
C TRP A 55 -14.96 -20.89 17.40
N SER A 56 -14.42 -21.97 17.93
CA SER A 56 -15.20 -23.14 18.35
C SER A 56 -16.23 -22.82 19.45
N ASP A 57 -15.97 -21.84 20.30
CA ASP A 57 -16.91 -21.41 21.34
C ASP A 57 -18.05 -20.58 20.72
N LEU A 58 -17.77 -19.78 19.69
CA LEU A 58 -18.78 -19.02 18.95
C LEU A 58 -19.71 -19.96 18.16
N VAL A 59 -19.16 -20.97 17.48
CA VAL A 59 -19.93 -21.94 16.69
C VAL A 59 -20.90 -22.74 17.57
N LYS A 60 -20.50 -23.10 18.79
CA LYS A 60 -21.35 -23.87 19.74
C LYS A 60 -22.59 -23.12 20.25
N LYS A 61 -22.64 -21.79 20.13
CA LYS A 61 -23.77 -20.99 20.62
C LYS A 61 -24.98 -21.14 19.71
N SER A 62 -26.16 -21.17 20.28
CA SER A 62 -27.43 -21.07 19.54
C SER A 62 -27.55 -19.70 18.85
N ALA A 63 -28.29 -19.61 17.76
CA ALA A 63 -28.46 -18.38 17.00
C ALA A 63 -28.84 -17.16 17.85
N PRO A 64 -29.82 -17.23 18.80
CA PRO A 64 -30.16 -16.11 19.66
C PRO A 64 -29.04 -15.69 20.63
N GLU A 65 -28.23 -16.65 21.12
CA GLU A 65 -27.12 -16.39 22.06
C GLU A 65 -25.84 -15.92 21.37
N ARG A 66 -25.66 -16.29 20.09
CA ARG A 66 -24.43 -16.08 19.34
C ARG A 66 -24.06 -14.61 19.20
N LEU A 67 -25.04 -13.74 18.94
CA LEU A 67 -24.77 -12.31 18.76
C LEU A 67 -24.25 -11.67 20.06
N ARG A 68 -24.94 -11.92 21.18
CA ARG A 68 -24.47 -11.41 22.50
C ARG A 68 -23.11 -11.96 22.87
N PHE A 69 -22.90 -13.26 22.64
CA PHE A 69 -21.60 -13.88 22.89
C PHE A 69 -20.50 -13.27 22.01
N TYR A 70 -20.79 -12.96 20.74
CA TYR A 70 -19.85 -12.31 19.84
C TYR A 70 -19.50 -10.89 20.29
N GLU A 71 -20.47 -10.11 20.75
CA GLU A 71 -20.21 -8.79 21.35
C GLU A 71 -19.32 -8.88 22.58
N ASP A 72 -19.55 -9.86 23.47
CA ASP A 72 -18.72 -10.12 24.62
C ASP A 72 -17.31 -10.57 24.21
N MET A 73 -17.22 -11.45 23.21
CA MET A 73 -15.96 -11.94 22.65
C MET A 73 -15.11 -10.78 22.12
N LEU A 74 -15.64 -9.86 21.33
CA LEU A 74 -14.89 -8.71 20.82
C LEU A 74 -14.31 -7.87 21.98
N ARG A 75 -15.08 -7.66 23.05
CA ARG A 75 -14.62 -6.94 24.24
C ARG A 75 -13.53 -7.68 25.01
N GLU A 76 -13.67 -8.98 25.16
CA GLU A 76 -12.69 -9.82 25.87
C GLU A 76 -11.38 -9.93 25.08
N LEU A 77 -11.45 -10.04 23.76
CA LEU A 77 -10.27 -10.03 22.89
C LEU A 77 -9.49 -8.71 23.00
N ALA A 78 -10.19 -7.57 23.08
CA ALA A 78 -9.60 -6.26 23.25
C ALA A 78 -8.92 -6.11 24.64
N ARG A 79 -9.45 -6.74 25.68
CA ARG A 79 -8.98 -6.61 27.07
C ARG A 79 -7.91 -7.62 27.44
N HIS A 80 -8.10 -8.85 27.01
CA HIS A 80 -7.33 -10.02 27.46
C HIS A 80 -6.62 -10.77 26.33
N GLY A 81 -6.73 -10.31 25.08
CA GLY A 81 -5.93 -10.81 23.97
C GLY A 81 -4.43 -10.58 24.24
N ARG A 82 -3.57 -11.44 23.72
CA ARG A 82 -2.11 -11.31 23.87
C ARG A 82 -1.50 -10.65 22.63
N GLY A 83 -0.56 -9.72 22.87
CA GLY A 83 0.23 -9.07 21.81
C GLY A 83 -0.66 -8.45 20.74
N ILE A 84 -0.44 -8.82 19.50
CA ILE A 84 -1.13 -8.30 18.32
C ILE A 84 -2.66 -8.45 18.36
N VAL A 85 -3.19 -9.47 19.08
CA VAL A 85 -4.63 -9.68 19.21
C VAL A 85 -5.29 -8.51 19.93
N GLN A 86 -4.67 -8.00 20.98
CA GLN A 86 -5.19 -6.86 21.73
C GLN A 86 -5.26 -5.60 20.85
N GLU A 87 -4.26 -5.39 20.00
CA GLU A 87 -4.23 -4.25 19.06
C GLU A 87 -5.28 -4.41 17.94
N ILE A 88 -5.42 -5.60 17.37
CA ILE A 88 -6.43 -5.90 16.35
C ILE A 88 -7.85 -5.61 16.85
N PHE A 89 -8.15 -6.03 18.08
CA PHE A 89 -9.49 -5.88 18.64
C PHE A 89 -9.66 -4.60 19.49
N ALA A 90 -8.63 -3.74 19.59
CA ALA A 90 -8.75 -2.46 20.29
C ALA A 90 -9.94 -1.65 19.74
N ASN A 91 -10.84 -1.22 20.62
CA ASN A 91 -12.07 -0.50 20.27
C ASN A 91 -12.98 -1.23 19.26
N SER A 92 -12.90 -2.55 19.17
CA SER A 92 -13.75 -3.34 18.29
C SER A 92 -15.21 -3.34 18.77
N SER A 93 -16.11 -3.28 17.82
CA SER A 93 -17.55 -3.43 18.02
C SER A 93 -18.17 -4.04 16.78
N THR A 94 -19.30 -4.72 16.92
CA THR A 94 -20.03 -5.27 15.76
C THR A 94 -21.06 -4.30 15.23
N PHE A 95 -21.23 -4.27 13.91
CA PHE A 95 -22.33 -3.60 13.21
C PHE A 95 -23.53 -4.52 12.96
N ILE A 96 -23.35 -5.83 13.18
CA ILE A 96 -24.42 -6.82 13.01
C ILE A 96 -25.43 -6.67 14.14
N LYS A 97 -26.71 -6.50 13.79
CA LYS A 97 -27.81 -6.31 14.75
C LYS A 97 -28.73 -7.52 14.84
N LYS A 98 -28.74 -8.39 13.84
CA LYS A 98 -29.64 -9.55 13.78
C LYS A 98 -28.88 -10.85 14.05
N PRO A 99 -29.32 -11.66 15.01
CA PRO A 99 -28.72 -12.97 15.30
C PRO A 99 -28.67 -13.90 14.09
N VAL A 100 -29.66 -13.82 13.20
CA VAL A 100 -29.76 -14.65 11.99
C VAL A 100 -28.60 -14.29 11.05
N THR A 101 -28.30 -13.01 10.82
CA THR A 101 -27.22 -12.52 9.97
C THR A 101 -25.88 -13.06 10.44
N LEU A 102 -25.55 -12.90 11.74
CA LEU A 102 -24.32 -13.45 12.31
C LEU A 102 -24.25 -14.97 12.17
N SER A 103 -25.37 -15.65 12.42
CA SER A 103 -25.43 -17.12 12.35
C SER A 103 -25.21 -17.63 10.94
N THR A 104 -25.75 -16.96 9.92
CA THR A 104 -25.49 -17.26 8.52
C THR A 104 -24.00 -17.12 8.20
N LEU A 105 -23.39 -15.97 8.57
CA LEU A 105 -21.97 -15.74 8.32
C LEU A 105 -21.08 -16.80 8.99
N VAL A 106 -21.33 -17.09 10.27
CA VAL A 106 -20.54 -18.10 11.01
C VAL A 106 -20.67 -19.48 10.38
N THR A 107 -21.89 -19.87 10.00
CA THR A 107 -22.15 -21.20 9.39
C THR A 107 -21.50 -21.31 8.01
N GLU A 108 -21.64 -20.29 7.18
CA GLU A 108 -21.03 -20.29 5.83
C GLU A 108 -19.51 -20.27 5.89
N ILE A 109 -18.91 -19.46 6.79
CA ILE A 109 -17.45 -19.41 6.99
C ILE A 109 -16.94 -20.76 7.54
N ASP A 110 -17.64 -21.36 8.51
CA ASP A 110 -17.22 -22.63 9.09
C ASP A 110 -17.29 -23.77 8.08
N GLY A 111 -18.27 -23.75 7.17
CA GLY A 111 -18.50 -24.73 6.13
C GLY A 111 -17.58 -24.61 4.89
N LEU A 112 -16.66 -23.63 4.83
CA LEU A 112 -15.72 -23.53 3.72
C LEU A 112 -14.67 -24.63 3.77
N ASP A 113 -14.14 -24.98 2.59
CA ASP A 113 -13.03 -25.92 2.47
C ASP A 113 -11.69 -25.24 2.81
N TRP A 114 -11.38 -25.23 4.10
CA TRP A 114 -10.14 -24.65 4.62
C TRP A 114 -8.90 -25.48 4.35
N TYR A 115 -9.05 -26.75 3.97
CA TYR A 115 -7.92 -27.63 3.69
C TYR A 115 -7.11 -27.14 2.47
N ASP A 116 -7.80 -26.85 1.38
CA ASP A 116 -7.15 -26.31 0.17
C ASP A 116 -6.61 -24.88 0.42
N ALA A 117 -7.35 -24.06 1.17
CA ALA A 117 -6.90 -22.72 1.57
C ALA A 117 -5.60 -22.77 2.40
N LYS A 118 -5.47 -23.72 3.32
CA LYS A 118 -4.24 -23.93 4.08
C LYS A 118 -3.05 -24.27 3.19
N ARG A 119 -3.27 -25.12 2.19
CA ARG A 119 -2.23 -25.56 1.27
C ARG A 119 -1.74 -24.43 0.35
N GLU A 120 -2.64 -23.55 -0.08
CA GLU A 120 -2.33 -22.40 -0.94
C GLU A 120 -1.86 -21.16 -0.16
N GLY A 121 -2.10 -21.10 1.16
CA GLY A 121 -1.77 -20.01 2.04
C GLY A 121 -2.97 -19.16 2.42
N LEU A 122 -3.33 -19.16 3.72
CA LEU A 122 -4.44 -18.36 4.25
C LEU A 122 -4.19 -16.86 4.13
N GLY A 123 -2.93 -16.46 4.16
CA GLY A 123 -2.55 -15.07 3.93
C GLY A 123 -2.89 -14.60 2.52
N ASP A 124 -2.61 -15.41 1.49
CA ASP A 124 -2.94 -15.07 0.09
C ASP A 124 -4.44 -14.96 -0.13
N LEU A 125 -5.24 -15.80 0.55
CA LEU A 125 -6.70 -15.67 0.55
C LEU A 125 -7.14 -14.32 1.14
N TYR A 126 -6.57 -13.94 2.27
CA TYR A 126 -6.88 -12.67 2.92
C TYR A 126 -6.46 -11.47 2.07
N GLU A 127 -5.29 -11.50 1.46
CA GLU A 127 -4.87 -10.47 0.50
C GLU A 127 -5.83 -10.36 -0.70
N GLY A 128 -6.30 -11.48 -1.24
CA GLY A 128 -7.30 -11.48 -2.31
C GLY A 128 -8.61 -10.79 -1.92
N LEU A 129 -9.05 -10.95 -0.66
CA LEU A 129 -10.21 -10.22 -0.14
C LEU A 129 -9.95 -8.72 0.00
N LEU A 130 -8.77 -8.34 0.48
CA LEU A 130 -8.37 -6.93 0.60
C LEU A 130 -8.28 -6.26 -0.78
N GLU A 131 -7.72 -6.94 -1.76
CA GLU A 131 -7.64 -6.47 -3.14
C GLU A 131 -9.04 -6.27 -3.74
N LYS A 132 -9.92 -7.26 -3.58
CA LYS A 132 -11.31 -7.16 -4.07
C LYS A 132 -12.05 -6.00 -3.40
N ASN A 133 -11.87 -5.81 -2.09
CA ASN A 133 -12.42 -4.67 -1.36
C ASN A 133 -11.92 -3.33 -1.91
N ALA A 134 -10.62 -3.22 -2.16
CA ALA A 134 -10.04 -2.02 -2.74
C ALA A 134 -10.62 -1.72 -4.13
N ASN A 135 -10.84 -2.76 -4.93
CA ASN A 135 -11.41 -2.67 -6.28
C ASN A 135 -12.88 -2.23 -6.33
N GLU A 136 -13.66 -2.49 -5.30
CA GLU A 136 -15.09 -2.11 -5.24
C GLU A 136 -15.32 -0.71 -4.65
N LYS A 137 -14.37 -0.19 -3.87
CA LYS A 137 -14.47 1.15 -3.28
C LYS A 137 -14.23 2.25 -4.32
N LYS A 138 -15.28 2.82 -4.86
CA LYS A 138 -15.23 3.97 -5.78
C LYS A 138 -14.92 5.31 -5.09
N SER A 139 -14.87 5.40 -3.75
CA SER A 139 -14.64 6.66 -3.03
C SER A 139 -13.83 6.49 -1.73
N GLY A 140 -12.84 7.32 -1.53
CA GLY A 140 -12.14 7.62 -0.29
C GLY A 140 -10.96 6.72 0.08
N ALA A 141 -11.16 5.52 0.59
CA ALA A 141 -10.08 4.69 1.12
C ALA A 141 -9.40 3.76 0.09
N GLY A 142 -10.06 3.44 -1.04
CA GLY A 142 -9.47 2.67 -2.15
C GLY A 142 -8.51 3.49 -3.03
N GLN A 143 -8.42 4.77 -2.78
CA GLN A 143 -7.66 5.73 -3.60
C GLN A 143 -6.15 5.45 -3.64
N TYR A 144 -5.62 4.71 -2.67
CA TYR A 144 -4.18 4.51 -2.47
C TYR A 144 -3.77 3.04 -2.40
N PHE A 145 -4.66 2.12 -2.73
CA PHE A 145 -4.29 0.70 -2.83
C PHE A 145 -3.32 0.51 -4.00
N THR A 146 -2.14 -0.02 -3.69
CA THR A 146 -1.10 -0.24 -4.69
C THR A 146 -1.36 -1.56 -5.41
N PRO A 147 -1.49 -1.58 -6.75
CA PRO A 147 -1.71 -2.81 -7.49
C PRO A 147 -0.62 -3.85 -7.23
N ARG A 148 -1.02 -5.08 -6.96
CA ARG A 148 -0.08 -6.17 -6.67
C ARG A 148 1.02 -6.35 -7.72
N PRO A 149 0.74 -6.29 -9.05
CA PRO A 149 1.79 -6.37 -10.06
C PRO A 149 2.87 -5.29 -9.95
N LEU A 150 2.49 -4.09 -9.48
CA LEU A 150 3.46 -3.01 -9.24
C LEU A 150 4.30 -3.28 -8.00
N ILE A 151 3.68 -3.73 -6.89
CA ILE A 151 4.39 -4.13 -5.67
C ILE A 151 5.44 -5.20 -6.02
N ASP A 152 5.03 -6.25 -6.72
CA ASP A 152 5.90 -7.35 -7.11
C ASP A 152 7.06 -6.88 -8.01
N ALA A 153 6.79 -5.99 -8.98
CA ALA A 153 7.82 -5.44 -9.85
C ALA A 153 8.85 -4.62 -9.05
N MET A 154 8.41 -3.79 -8.10
CA MET A 154 9.28 -3.02 -7.22
C MET A 154 10.13 -3.94 -6.33
N VAL A 155 9.52 -4.93 -5.71
CA VAL A 155 10.22 -5.90 -4.85
C VAL A 155 11.27 -6.70 -5.63
N GLN A 156 10.93 -7.16 -6.85
CA GLN A 156 11.83 -7.95 -7.68
C GLN A 156 13.09 -7.18 -8.10
N VAL A 157 12.99 -5.87 -8.40
CA VAL A 157 14.17 -5.07 -8.77
C VAL A 157 14.95 -4.60 -7.54
N MET A 158 14.27 -4.44 -6.38
CA MET A 158 14.91 -4.00 -5.15
C MET A 158 15.54 -5.13 -4.33
N LYS A 159 15.20 -6.39 -4.63
CA LYS A 159 15.82 -7.60 -4.07
C LYS A 159 16.03 -7.56 -2.55
N PRO A 160 14.94 -7.55 -1.76
CA PRO A 160 15.06 -7.61 -0.31
C PRO A 160 15.76 -8.89 0.16
N THR A 161 16.48 -8.80 1.26
CA THR A 161 17.20 -9.91 1.90
C THR A 161 16.87 -10.01 3.38
N SER A 162 17.13 -11.18 3.99
CA SER A 162 16.98 -11.37 5.43
C SER A 162 17.88 -10.47 6.28
N ALA A 163 18.95 -9.94 5.68
CA ALA A 163 19.86 -8.99 6.34
C ALA A 163 19.29 -7.56 6.39
N ASP A 164 18.30 -7.23 5.57
CA ASP A 164 17.72 -5.89 5.49
C ASP A 164 16.94 -5.50 6.77
N ILE A 165 16.80 -4.19 6.94
CA ILE A 165 15.75 -3.54 7.74
C ILE A 165 14.81 -2.91 6.73
N ILE A 166 13.64 -3.50 6.55
CA ILE A 166 12.67 -3.16 5.53
C ILE A 166 11.57 -2.30 6.15
N GLN A 167 11.28 -1.15 5.52
CA GLN A 167 10.32 -0.20 6.07
C GLN A 167 9.30 0.23 5.02
N ASP A 168 8.03 0.33 5.46
CA ASP A 168 6.95 1.01 4.75
C ASP A 168 6.32 2.08 5.67
N PRO A 169 6.71 3.36 5.53
CA PRO A 169 6.20 4.43 6.37
C PRO A 169 4.75 4.84 6.07
N ALA A 170 4.11 4.25 5.07
CA ALA A 170 2.68 4.42 4.74
C ALA A 170 2.08 3.05 4.43
N ALA A 171 2.14 2.16 5.43
CA ALA A 171 2.05 0.72 5.26
C ALA A 171 0.72 0.23 4.65
N GLY A 172 -0.37 1.00 4.78
CA GLY A 172 -1.66 0.55 4.30
C GLY A 172 -2.03 -0.80 4.94
N THR A 173 -2.32 -1.79 4.12
CA THR A 173 -2.60 -3.17 4.57
C THR A 173 -1.34 -4.05 4.69
N GLY A 174 -0.15 -3.49 4.57
CA GLY A 174 1.14 -4.21 4.72
C GLY A 174 1.64 -4.87 3.43
N GLY A 175 1.05 -4.60 2.29
CA GLY A 175 1.31 -5.30 1.03
C GLY A 175 2.78 -5.30 0.60
N PHE A 176 3.54 -4.21 0.77
CA PHE A 176 4.97 -4.17 0.47
C PHE A 176 5.80 -5.05 1.39
N LEU A 177 5.49 -5.07 2.69
CA LEU A 177 6.21 -5.88 3.67
C LEU A 177 5.98 -7.37 3.42
N ILE A 178 4.75 -7.76 3.12
CA ILE A 178 4.38 -9.14 2.79
C ILE A 178 5.05 -9.58 1.48
N ALA A 179 5.03 -8.75 0.45
CA ALA A 179 5.70 -9.06 -0.80
C ALA A 179 7.22 -9.21 -0.63
N ALA A 180 7.85 -8.38 0.21
CA ALA A 180 9.25 -8.51 0.55
C ALA A 180 9.52 -9.81 1.33
N HIS A 181 8.65 -10.18 2.27
CA HIS A 181 8.72 -11.46 2.99
C HIS A 181 8.66 -12.65 2.03
N HIS A 182 7.67 -12.70 1.14
CA HIS A 182 7.55 -13.76 0.14
C HIS A 182 8.77 -13.83 -0.78
N TYR A 183 9.29 -12.69 -1.20
CA TYR A 183 10.51 -12.65 -2.00
C TYR A 183 11.69 -13.28 -1.27
N ILE A 184 11.93 -12.92 -0.01
CA ILE A 184 13.02 -13.47 0.82
C ILE A 184 12.84 -14.98 0.99
N GLN A 185 11.65 -15.43 1.39
CA GLN A 185 11.36 -16.86 1.57
C GLN A 185 11.55 -17.69 0.28
N HIS A 186 11.37 -17.07 -0.87
CA HIS A 186 11.52 -17.75 -2.17
C HIS A 186 12.98 -17.80 -2.64
N HIS A 187 13.80 -16.84 -2.24
CA HIS A 187 15.19 -16.68 -2.72
C HIS A 187 16.23 -17.10 -1.69
N GLU A 188 15.87 -17.21 -0.43
CA GLU A 188 16.75 -17.64 0.64
C GLU A 188 16.22 -18.91 1.31
N ASP A 189 17.12 -19.84 1.63
CA ASP A 189 16.78 -21.04 2.38
C ASP A 189 16.82 -20.75 3.88
N GLY A 190 15.66 -20.49 4.46
CA GLY A 190 15.52 -20.17 5.89
C GLY A 190 16.06 -21.26 6.83
N ALA A 191 16.11 -22.53 6.37
CA ALA A 191 16.69 -23.61 7.14
C ALA A 191 18.22 -23.47 7.33
N LYS A 192 18.87 -22.68 6.50
CA LYS A 192 20.31 -22.38 6.61
C LYS A 192 20.62 -21.17 7.49
N TRP A 193 19.60 -20.45 7.96
CA TRP A 193 19.81 -19.32 8.84
C TRP A 193 20.24 -19.80 10.23
N ASN A 194 21.26 -19.14 10.78
CA ASN A 194 21.59 -19.36 12.18
C ASN A 194 20.53 -18.72 13.09
N GLU A 195 20.48 -19.15 14.35
CA GLU A 195 19.48 -18.67 15.33
C GLU A 195 19.44 -17.14 15.45
N ARG A 196 20.60 -16.46 15.37
CA ARG A 196 20.69 -15.00 15.44
C ARG A 196 20.00 -14.34 14.25
N LEU A 197 20.23 -14.83 13.03
CA LEU A 197 19.61 -14.31 11.83
C LEU A 197 18.11 -14.61 11.81
N GLN A 198 17.73 -15.81 12.22
CA GLN A 198 16.35 -16.23 12.33
C GLN A 198 15.59 -15.33 13.34
N LYS A 199 16.14 -15.13 14.53
CA LYS A 199 15.56 -14.20 15.53
C LYS A 199 15.47 -12.78 14.96
N LYS A 200 16.56 -12.24 14.39
CA LYS A 200 16.58 -10.90 13.76
C LYS A 200 15.51 -10.78 12.68
N TYR A 201 15.38 -11.78 11.82
CA TYR A 201 14.43 -11.77 10.71
C TYR A 201 12.99 -11.58 11.19
N TYR A 202 12.58 -12.33 12.18
CA TYR A 202 11.22 -12.25 12.71
C TYR A 202 10.96 -11.05 13.62
N THR A 203 11.97 -10.48 14.27
CA THR A 203 11.78 -9.40 15.25
C THR A 203 12.27 -8.02 14.83
N GLN A 204 13.13 -7.92 13.80
CA GLN A 204 13.85 -6.69 13.47
C GLN A 204 13.99 -6.44 11.95
N THR A 205 13.25 -7.15 11.12
CA THR A 205 13.34 -6.96 9.66
C THR A 205 12.25 -6.05 9.13
N PHE A 206 11.02 -6.20 9.57
CA PHE A 206 9.87 -5.53 8.98
C PHE A 206 9.34 -4.42 9.88
N TYR A 207 9.26 -3.21 9.37
CA TYR A 207 8.76 -2.04 10.07
C TYR A 207 7.77 -1.28 9.19
N GLY A 208 6.73 -0.73 9.80
CA GLY A 208 5.78 0.11 9.11
C GLY A 208 5.11 1.10 10.06
N MET A 209 4.36 2.02 9.45
CA MET A 209 3.46 2.91 10.19
C MET A 209 2.19 3.12 9.37
N GLU A 210 1.04 3.06 10.04
CA GLU A 210 -0.26 3.31 9.44
C GLU A 210 -1.08 4.24 10.35
N HIS A 211 -1.66 5.27 9.75
CA HIS A 211 -2.38 6.33 10.47
C HIS A 211 -3.87 6.02 10.64
N VAL A 212 -4.46 5.26 9.74
CA VAL A 212 -5.88 4.90 9.78
C VAL A 212 -6.06 3.62 10.59
N GLN A 213 -6.76 3.72 11.73
CA GLN A 213 -6.89 2.61 12.68
C GLN A 213 -7.45 1.32 12.05
N ASP A 214 -8.49 1.44 11.22
CA ASP A 214 -9.08 0.27 10.56
C ASP A 214 -8.11 -0.38 9.56
N THR A 215 -7.37 0.43 8.81
CA THR A 215 -6.34 -0.07 7.89
C THR A 215 -5.18 -0.70 8.64
N HIS A 216 -4.74 -0.10 9.75
CA HIS A 216 -3.72 -0.67 10.63
C HIS A 216 -4.13 -2.04 11.15
N ARG A 217 -5.38 -2.20 11.61
CA ARG A 217 -5.95 -3.47 12.04
C ARG A 217 -5.88 -4.54 10.93
N LEU A 218 -6.27 -4.18 9.71
CA LEU A 218 -6.16 -5.07 8.55
C LEU A 218 -4.71 -5.47 8.27
N ALA A 219 -3.77 -4.55 8.40
CA ALA A 219 -2.34 -4.81 8.24
C ALA A 219 -1.80 -5.79 9.28
N LEU A 220 -2.15 -5.59 10.55
CA LEU A 220 -1.71 -6.50 11.63
C LEU A 220 -2.21 -7.92 11.41
N MET A 221 -3.47 -8.08 11.00
CA MET A 221 -4.04 -9.38 10.67
C MET A 221 -3.34 -10.02 9.48
N ASN A 222 -3.03 -9.22 8.46
CA ASN A 222 -2.34 -9.66 7.27
C ASN A 222 -0.91 -10.16 7.62
N LEU A 223 -0.16 -9.40 8.42
CA LEU A 223 1.16 -9.81 8.89
C LEU A 223 1.10 -11.13 9.69
N MET A 224 0.15 -11.26 10.61
CA MET A 224 -0.02 -12.46 11.42
C MET A 224 -0.29 -13.70 10.56
N LEU A 225 -1.14 -13.58 9.54
CA LEU A 225 -1.47 -14.69 8.64
C LEU A 225 -0.28 -15.13 7.78
N HIS A 226 0.66 -14.22 7.51
CA HIS A 226 1.92 -14.50 6.83
C HIS A 226 3.07 -14.86 7.79
N SER A 227 2.79 -15.00 9.09
CA SER A 227 3.79 -15.35 10.13
C SER A 227 4.94 -14.36 10.23
N ILE A 228 4.67 -13.07 9.93
CA ILE A 228 5.62 -11.96 10.09
C ILE A 228 5.50 -11.34 11.48
N ASP A 229 4.46 -11.64 12.21
CA ASP A 229 4.16 -11.17 13.56
C ASP A 229 5.02 -11.93 14.59
N SER A 230 6.10 -11.39 14.94
CA SER A 230 7.11 -12.11 15.63
C SER A 230 7.29 -11.72 17.07
N ASP A 231 6.32 -11.61 17.91
CA ASP A 231 6.61 -11.82 19.33
C ASP A 231 5.38 -12.00 20.21
N ALA A 232 5.41 -13.10 20.99
CA ALA A 232 4.55 -13.31 22.14
C ALA A 232 4.71 -12.22 23.23
N ASP A 233 5.76 -11.43 23.16
CA ASP A 233 6.13 -10.43 24.18
C ASP A 233 5.76 -8.98 23.79
N GLY A 234 5.19 -8.74 22.61
CA GLY A 234 4.55 -7.46 22.27
C GLY A 234 5.47 -6.25 22.00
N GLU A 235 6.78 -6.41 22.00
CA GLU A 235 7.70 -5.25 21.86
C GLU A 235 7.99 -4.82 20.41
N HIS A 236 7.64 -5.61 19.40
CA HIS A 236 8.03 -5.35 18.01
C HIS A 236 6.94 -5.64 16.98
N ALA A 237 5.73 -5.13 17.18
CA ALA A 237 4.73 -5.16 16.12
C ALA A 237 5.29 -4.48 14.87
N GLY A 238 5.35 -5.19 13.74
CA GLY A 238 5.98 -4.72 12.52
C GLY A 238 5.38 -3.42 11.99
N ILE A 239 4.06 -3.23 12.09
CA ILE A 239 3.38 -1.99 11.69
C ILE A 239 2.80 -1.31 12.92
N ARG A 240 3.26 -0.08 13.19
CA ARG A 240 2.80 0.74 14.32
C ARG A 240 1.62 1.62 13.92
N TYR A 241 0.64 1.76 14.80
CA TYR A 241 -0.39 2.79 14.66
C TYR A 241 0.21 4.18 14.95
N GLY A 242 0.11 5.11 14.00
CA GLY A 242 0.63 6.46 14.20
C GLY A 242 0.73 7.28 12.91
N ASP A 243 1.13 8.54 13.07
CA ASP A 243 1.37 9.45 11.96
C ASP A 243 2.88 9.54 11.65
N THR A 244 3.28 9.08 10.49
CA THR A 244 4.68 9.17 10.01
C THR A 244 5.18 10.62 9.93
N LEU A 245 4.28 11.56 9.70
CA LEU A 245 4.62 12.99 9.65
C LEU A 245 4.57 13.66 11.04
N SER A 246 4.68 12.88 12.12
CA SER A 246 4.75 13.31 13.51
C SER A 246 6.06 12.82 14.16
N PRO A 247 6.34 13.15 15.43
CA PRO A 247 7.47 12.61 16.18
C PRO A 247 7.52 11.09 16.22
N GLN A 248 6.37 10.40 16.13
CA GLN A 248 6.30 8.94 16.06
C GLN A 248 7.02 8.38 14.83
N GLY A 249 6.85 9.01 13.66
CA GLY A 249 7.57 8.61 12.44
C GLY A 249 9.08 8.85 12.54
N LYS A 250 9.53 9.88 13.26
CA LYS A 250 10.96 10.11 13.52
C LYS A 250 11.59 8.98 14.34
N ALA A 251 10.81 8.29 15.18
CA ALA A 251 11.25 7.18 16.02
C ALA A 251 11.35 5.84 15.27
N LEU A 252 10.98 5.76 13.99
CA LEU A 252 11.22 4.58 13.17
C LEU A 252 12.74 4.33 13.01
N PRO A 253 13.21 3.08 13.00
CA PRO A 253 14.63 2.78 12.82
C PRO A 253 15.11 3.21 11.44
N LYS A 254 16.42 3.45 11.30
CA LYS A 254 17.02 3.65 9.98
C LYS A 254 16.89 2.37 9.17
N ALA A 255 16.32 2.48 7.97
CA ALA A 255 16.08 1.35 7.09
C ALA A 255 17.22 1.14 6.09
N THR A 256 17.45 -0.11 5.70
CA THR A 256 18.32 -0.45 4.58
C THR A 256 17.53 -0.60 3.27
N LEU A 257 16.21 -0.81 3.39
CA LEU A 257 15.28 -0.84 2.27
C LEU A 257 13.96 -0.16 2.65
N ILE A 258 13.52 0.81 1.85
CA ILE A 258 12.18 1.40 1.96
C ILE A 258 11.40 1.12 0.68
N LEU A 259 10.22 0.54 0.84
CA LEU A 259 9.25 0.26 -0.22
C LEU A 259 7.92 0.88 0.19
N THR A 260 7.39 1.85 -0.57
CA THR A 260 6.21 2.56 -0.11
C THR A 260 5.45 3.28 -1.22
N ASN A 261 4.15 3.44 -1.01
CA ASN A 261 3.27 4.31 -1.77
C ASN A 261 2.60 5.31 -0.81
N PRO A 262 3.25 6.43 -0.49
CA PRO A 262 2.72 7.40 0.48
C PRO A 262 1.47 8.11 -0.03
N PRO A 263 0.61 8.64 0.87
CA PRO A 263 -0.59 9.36 0.47
C PRO A 263 -0.25 10.65 -0.27
N PHE A 264 -1.05 10.98 -1.30
CA PHE A 264 -0.91 12.19 -2.10
C PHE A 264 -1.79 13.33 -1.58
N GLY A 265 -1.48 14.55 -2.01
CA GLY A 265 -2.27 15.75 -1.73
C GLY A 265 -1.74 16.57 -0.56
N THR A 266 -2.52 17.58 -0.19
CA THR A 266 -2.17 18.53 0.88
C THR A 266 -2.84 18.12 2.19
N LYS A 267 -2.22 18.41 3.31
CA LYS A 267 -2.85 18.21 4.63
C LYS A 267 -4.09 19.11 4.73
N LYS A 268 -5.24 18.53 5.08
CA LYS A 268 -6.47 19.29 5.28
C LYS A 268 -6.21 20.39 6.32
N GLY A 269 -6.63 21.63 6.03
CA GLY A 269 -6.35 22.79 6.87
C GLY A 269 -4.97 23.42 6.71
N GLY A 270 -4.12 22.96 5.76
CA GLY A 270 -2.83 23.59 5.43
C GLY A 270 -1.74 23.48 6.49
N GLY A 271 -1.95 22.68 7.55
CA GLY A 271 -0.99 22.54 8.65
C GLY A 271 0.30 21.85 8.22
N LEU A 272 1.44 22.30 8.76
CA LEU A 272 2.73 21.64 8.57
C LEU A 272 2.80 20.32 9.33
N PRO A 273 3.65 19.36 8.90
CA PRO A 273 4.01 18.21 9.70
C PRO A 273 4.60 18.61 11.04
N ASP A 274 4.30 17.85 12.09
CA ASP A 274 4.92 18.03 13.41
C ASP A 274 6.27 17.28 13.46
N ARG A 275 7.24 17.82 12.68
CA ARG A 275 8.58 17.22 12.46
C ARG A 275 9.65 18.30 12.52
N ASP A 276 10.47 18.26 13.55
CA ASP A 276 11.62 19.15 13.78
C ASP A 276 12.88 18.80 12.97
N ASP A 277 12.91 17.58 12.40
CA ASP A 277 14.03 17.07 11.61
C ASP A 277 13.89 17.31 10.10
N PHE A 278 12.76 17.84 9.62
CA PHE A 278 12.61 18.20 8.22
C PHE A 278 13.29 19.54 7.91
N THR A 279 14.12 19.55 6.87
CA THR A 279 14.84 20.75 6.43
C THR A 279 13.92 21.74 5.73
N PHE A 280 12.94 21.21 4.98
CA PHE A 280 12.06 22.01 4.13
C PHE A 280 10.61 21.85 4.58
N PRO A 281 10.06 22.84 5.30
CA PRO A 281 8.66 22.79 5.74
C PRO A 281 7.71 22.77 4.54
N THR A 282 6.74 21.86 4.55
CA THR A 282 5.73 21.74 3.50
C THR A 282 4.46 21.09 4.04
N SER A 283 3.29 21.61 3.64
CA SER A 283 1.99 20.97 3.89
C SER A 283 1.66 19.88 2.88
N ASN A 284 2.43 19.79 1.79
CA ASN A 284 2.26 18.80 0.75
C ASN A 284 2.80 17.44 1.27
N LYS A 285 1.90 16.45 1.37
CA LYS A 285 2.20 15.15 1.98
C LYS A 285 3.30 14.40 1.24
N GLN A 286 3.23 14.32 -0.09
CA GLN A 286 4.22 13.57 -0.87
C GLN A 286 5.65 14.12 -0.72
N PHE A 287 5.82 15.43 -0.60
CA PHE A 287 7.12 16.04 -0.33
C PHE A 287 7.58 15.83 1.11
N ALA A 288 6.67 15.85 2.07
CA ALA A 288 6.98 15.55 3.47
C ALA A 288 7.41 14.08 3.63
N PHE A 289 6.67 13.15 3.01
CA PHE A 289 7.05 11.73 2.98
C PHE A 289 8.37 11.49 2.27
N LEU A 290 8.63 12.16 1.15
CA LEU A 290 9.91 12.03 0.45
C LEU A 290 11.08 12.42 1.36
N GLN A 291 10.96 13.53 2.13
CA GLN A 291 11.97 13.91 3.12
C GLN A 291 12.14 12.84 4.20
N HIS A 292 11.03 12.30 4.73
CA HIS A 292 11.08 11.21 5.70
C HIS A 292 11.85 10.02 5.15
N ILE A 293 11.58 9.60 3.91
CA ILE A 293 12.14 8.41 3.29
C ILE A 293 13.65 8.54 3.10
N TYR A 294 14.14 9.56 2.39
CA TYR A 294 15.58 9.64 2.14
C TYR A 294 16.41 9.95 3.39
N ARG A 295 15.79 10.58 4.40
CA ARG A 295 16.40 10.77 5.72
C ARG A 295 16.31 9.51 6.58
N GLY A 296 15.27 8.70 6.41
CA GLY A 296 15.06 7.42 7.09
C GLY A 296 16.01 6.32 6.65
N LEU A 297 16.63 6.42 5.46
CA LEU A 297 17.60 5.46 4.98
C LEU A 297 18.92 5.52 5.76
N ALA A 298 19.46 4.35 6.08
CA ALA A 298 20.86 4.20 6.47
C ALA A 298 21.79 4.49 5.27
N PRO A 299 23.06 4.92 5.50
CA PRO A 299 24.04 5.02 4.42
C PRO A 299 24.14 3.69 3.66
N GLY A 300 24.08 3.74 2.32
CA GLY A 300 24.03 2.56 1.47
C GLY A 300 22.66 1.89 1.35
N GLY A 301 21.68 2.32 2.14
CA GLY A 301 20.29 1.85 2.03
C GLY A 301 19.60 2.36 0.76
N ARG A 302 18.60 1.64 0.29
CA ARG A 302 17.89 1.88 -0.96
C ARG A 302 16.38 2.07 -0.78
N ALA A 303 15.74 2.78 -1.69
CA ALA A 303 14.29 2.96 -1.68
C ALA A 303 13.68 2.86 -3.07
N ALA A 304 12.44 2.38 -3.11
CA ALA A 304 11.53 2.50 -4.25
C ALA A 304 10.22 3.12 -3.76
N VAL A 305 9.87 4.28 -4.32
CA VAL A 305 8.79 5.14 -3.81
C VAL A 305 7.85 5.53 -4.93
N VAL A 306 6.56 5.27 -4.76
CA VAL A 306 5.52 5.73 -5.68
C VAL A 306 5.17 7.18 -5.38
N LEU A 307 5.25 8.05 -6.38
CA LEU A 307 4.99 9.49 -6.22
C LEU A 307 4.24 10.05 -7.45
N PRO A 308 3.38 11.05 -7.27
CA PRO A 308 2.71 11.72 -8.37
C PRO A 308 3.66 12.64 -9.15
N ASP A 309 3.27 12.97 -10.40
CA ASP A 309 4.10 13.77 -11.33
C ASP A 309 4.54 15.12 -10.76
N ASN A 310 3.72 15.79 -9.93
CA ASN A 310 4.08 17.10 -9.37
C ASN A 310 5.39 17.07 -8.56
N VAL A 311 5.74 15.94 -7.96
CA VAL A 311 7.04 15.78 -7.27
C VAL A 311 8.21 15.96 -8.23
N LEU A 312 8.03 15.65 -9.51
CA LEU A 312 9.09 15.75 -10.52
C LEU A 312 9.35 17.18 -11.01
N PHE A 313 8.36 18.08 -10.95
CA PHE A 313 8.50 19.41 -11.56
C PHE A 313 8.14 20.61 -10.67
N GLU A 314 7.39 20.43 -9.58
CA GLU A 314 6.95 21.54 -8.75
C GLU A 314 8.12 22.42 -8.28
N GLY A 315 7.95 23.74 -8.39
CA GLY A 315 8.97 24.73 -8.04
C GLY A 315 9.14 24.92 -6.53
N ASN A 316 9.77 26.02 -6.14
CA ASN A 316 9.94 26.43 -4.74
C ASN A 316 10.45 25.29 -3.83
N VAL A 317 9.68 24.92 -2.80
CA VAL A 317 10.03 23.85 -1.85
C VAL A 317 10.21 22.51 -2.56
N GLY A 318 9.44 22.20 -3.60
CA GLY A 318 9.58 21.00 -4.39
C GLY A 318 10.96 20.90 -5.06
N LYS A 319 11.46 22.01 -5.64
CA LYS A 319 12.81 22.09 -6.18
C LYS A 319 13.85 21.80 -5.10
N GLN A 320 13.75 22.44 -3.93
CA GLN A 320 14.71 22.29 -2.84
C GLN A 320 14.80 20.83 -2.37
N ILE A 321 13.66 20.15 -2.22
CA ILE A 321 13.59 18.76 -1.79
C ILE A 321 14.18 17.81 -2.86
N ARG A 322 13.88 18.04 -4.16
CA ARG A 322 14.49 17.25 -5.24
C ARG A 322 15.99 17.42 -5.30
N THR A 323 16.48 18.65 -5.18
CA THR A 323 17.91 18.94 -5.14
C THR A 323 18.57 18.24 -3.95
N ASP A 324 18.00 18.35 -2.74
CA ASP A 324 18.52 17.70 -1.52
C ASP A 324 18.50 16.15 -1.65
N LEU A 325 17.45 15.59 -2.25
CA LEU A 325 17.41 14.16 -2.58
C LEU A 325 18.58 13.75 -3.49
N MET A 326 18.79 14.48 -4.59
CA MET A 326 19.86 14.16 -5.56
C MET A 326 21.28 14.42 -5.00
N GLU A 327 21.42 15.33 -4.04
CA GLU A 327 22.67 15.51 -3.31
C GLU A 327 22.95 14.35 -2.35
N LYS A 328 21.98 13.95 -1.54
CA LYS A 328 22.13 12.92 -0.49
C LYS A 328 22.02 11.49 -1.00
N CYS A 329 21.34 11.29 -2.12
CA CYS A 329 21.07 9.98 -2.69
C CYS A 329 21.51 9.93 -4.15
N ASN A 330 21.86 8.73 -4.61
CA ASN A 330 21.94 8.41 -6.03
C ASN A 330 20.52 8.09 -6.52
N LEU A 331 19.81 9.07 -7.06
CA LEU A 331 18.57 8.86 -7.78
C LEU A 331 18.89 8.30 -9.16
N HIS A 332 18.89 6.98 -9.30
CA HIS A 332 19.39 6.31 -10.47
C HIS A 332 18.34 5.88 -11.49
N THR A 333 17.06 5.77 -11.08
CA THR A 333 15.99 5.31 -11.99
C THR A 333 14.67 5.96 -11.64
N ILE A 334 13.93 6.38 -12.65
CA ILE A 334 12.53 6.79 -12.58
C ILE A 334 11.73 5.90 -13.54
N LEU A 335 10.72 5.22 -13.04
CA LEU A 335 9.74 4.49 -13.84
C LEU A 335 8.47 5.33 -13.95
N ARG A 336 8.14 5.82 -15.13
CA ARG A 336 6.87 6.50 -15.41
C ARG A 336 5.77 5.46 -15.57
N LEU A 337 4.81 5.47 -14.66
CA LEU A 337 3.74 4.49 -14.63
C LEU A 337 2.61 4.83 -15.62
N PRO A 338 1.94 3.82 -16.18
CA PRO A 338 0.79 4.03 -17.05
C PRO A 338 -0.37 4.66 -16.28
N THR A 339 -1.31 5.26 -17.00
CA THR A 339 -2.53 5.85 -16.43
C THR A 339 -3.55 4.76 -16.07
N GLY A 340 -4.43 5.06 -15.11
CA GLY A 340 -5.54 4.19 -14.71
C GLY A 340 -5.17 3.02 -13.81
N ILE A 341 -3.90 2.87 -13.39
CA ILE A 341 -3.48 1.80 -12.49
C ILE A 341 -3.86 2.07 -11.02
N PHE A 342 -4.14 3.32 -10.68
CA PHE A 342 -4.67 3.73 -9.39
C PHE A 342 -6.12 4.23 -9.54
N TYR A 343 -6.91 4.10 -8.48
CA TYR A 343 -8.34 4.47 -8.49
C TYR A 343 -8.61 5.96 -8.71
N ALA A 344 -7.69 6.84 -8.34
CA ALA A 344 -7.77 8.27 -8.68
C ALA A 344 -7.51 8.41 -10.19
N GLN A 345 -8.58 8.35 -10.98
CA GLN A 345 -8.52 8.54 -12.43
C GLN A 345 -7.84 9.88 -12.74
N GLY A 346 -6.86 9.84 -13.63
CA GLY A 346 -6.13 11.02 -14.07
C GLY A 346 -4.86 11.37 -13.29
N VAL A 347 -4.58 10.79 -12.16
CA VAL A 347 -3.29 11.03 -11.46
C VAL A 347 -2.18 10.24 -12.14
N LYS A 348 -1.25 10.97 -12.74
CA LYS A 348 -0.02 10.40 -13.31
C LYS A 348 0.99 10.19 -12.19
N THR A 349 1.57 8.99 -12.13
CA THR A 349 2.49 8.57 -11.07
C THR A 349 3.78 7.99 -11.61
N ASN A 350 4.78 7.93 -10.75
CA ASN A 350 6.11 7.39 -11.06
C ASN A 350 6.64 6.59 -9.88
N VAL A 351 7.58 5.69 -10.12
CA VAL A 351 8.40 5.10 -9.06
C VAL A 351 9.80 5.70 -9.15
N LEU A 352 10.26 6.27 -8.04
CA LEU A 352 11.63 6.75 -7.89
C LEU A 352 12.46 5.67 -7.17
N PHE A 353 13.58 5.28 -7.79
CA PHE A 353 14.53 4.32 -7.23
C PHE A 353 15.83 5.05 -6.92
N PHE A 354 16.23 5.02 -5.65
CA PHE A 354 17.44 5.71 -5.21
C PHE A 354 18.14 4.99 -4.06
N THR A 355 19.44 5.25 -3.96
CA THR A 355 20.31 4.70 -2.91
C THR A 355 20.92 5.83 -2.10
N ARG A 356 20.85 5.76 -0.79
CA ARG A 356 21.44 6.73 0.13
C ARG A 356 22.96 6.70 0.01
N GLY A 357 23.57 7.84 -0.30
CA GLY A 357 25.02 7.95 -0.38
C GLY A 357 25.71 7.80 0.97
N MET A 358 27.00 7.52 0.94
CA MET A 358 27.88 7.55 2.13
C MET A 358 28.18 8.98 2.57
N THR A 359 27.95 9.94 1.67
CA THR A 359 28.09 11.39 1.90
C THR A 359 26.80 12.12 1.57
N ASP A 360 26.69 13.38 1.98
CA ASP A 360 25.48 14.20 1.78
C ASP A 360 25.54 15.06 0.50
N LYS A 361 26.54 14.88 -0.37
CA LYS A 361 26.70 15.73 -1.56
C LYS A 361 27.08 14.94 -2.81
N GLY A 362 26.52 15.34 -3.93
CA GLY A 362 26.93 14.94 -5.26
C GLY A 362 26.73 13.45 -5.57
N ASN A 363 25.76 12.79 -4.96
CA ASN A 363 25.56 11.35 -5.13
C ASN A 363 24.89 10.99 -6.45
N THR A 364 23.93 11.79 -6.95
CA THR A 364 23.34 11.58 -8.27
C THR A 364 24.24 12.15 -9.37
N LYS A 365 24.67 11.33 -10.29
CA LYS A 365 25.45 11.74 -11.48
C LYS A 365 24.60 11.71 -12.74
N GLU A 366 23.71 10.76 -12.82
CA GLU A 366 22.80 10.55 -13.93
C GLU A 366 21.51 9.91 -13.44
N VAL A 367 20.43 10.16 -14.17
CA VAL A 367 19.11 9.57 -13.92
C VAL A 367 18.68 8.84 -15.18
N TRP A 368 18.25 7.61 -15.02
CA TRP A 368 17.66 6.80 -16.07
C TRP A 368 16.13 6.86 -15.95
N VAL A 369 15.45 7.19 -17.02
CA VAL A 369 13.99 7.26 -17.07
C VAL A 369 13.47 6.14 -17.97
N TYR A 370 12.60 5.28 -17.42
CA TYR A 370 11.86 4.29 -18.17
C TYR A 370 10.41 4.77 -18.37
N ASP A 371 10.00 4.98 -19.59
CA ASP A 371 8.63 5.39 -19.91
C ASP A 371 7.75 4.16 -20.17
N LEU A 372 6.98 3.78 -19.15
CA LEU A 372 5.93 2.75 -19.26
C LEU A 372 4.55 3.38 -19.45
N ARG A 373 4.47 4.69 -19.73
CA ARG A 373 3.22 5.44 -19.86
C ARG A 373 2.80 5.59 -21.32
N ALA A 374 3.70 6.10 -22.17
CA ALA A 374 3.40 6.32 -23.57
C ALA A 374 3.09 5.01 -24.32
N ASN A 375 2.10 5.03 -25.18
CA ASN A 375 1.68 3.87 -25.98
C ASN A 375 1.33 2.63 -25.13
N MET A 376 0.74 2.85 -23.96
CA MET A 376 0.17 1.81 -23.12
C MET A 376 -1.35 2.00 -23.05
N PRO A 377 -2.11 0.90 -22.97
CA PRO A 377 -3.55 1.01 -22.78
C PRO A 377 -3.88 1.70 -21.45
N GLN A 378 -5.01 2.36 -21.40
CA GLN A 378 -5.56 2.82 -20.13
C GLN A 378 -6.00 1.61 -19.31
N PHE A 379 -5.30 1.37 -18.19
CA PHE A 379 -5.64 0.27 -17.30
C PHE A 379 -6.89 0.58 -16.48
N GLY A 380 -7.61 -0.47 -16.11
CA GLY A 380 -8.84 -0.36 -15.35
C GLY A 380 -9.60 -1.69 -15.32
N LYS A 381 -10.92 -1.66 -15.21
CA LYS A 381 -11.74 -2.90 -15.14
C LYS A 381 -11.66 -3.76 -16.40
N ARG A 382 -11.47 -3.16 -17.59
CA ARG A 382 -11.43 -3.90 -18.89
C ARG A 382 -10.06 -4.45 -19.19
N ILE A 383 -9.00 -3.68 -18.95
CA ILE A 383 -7.61 -4.07 -19.19
C ILE A 383 -6.90 -4.05 -17.84
N VAL A 384 -6.57 -5.23 -17.33
CA VAL A 384 -5.98 -5.38 -16.01
C VAL A 384 -4.45 -5.31 -16.11
N LEU A 385 -3.84 -4.56 -15.20
CA LEU A 385 -2.39 -4.53 -15.05
C LEU A 385 -1.91 -5.91 -14.59
N THR A 386 -0.84 -6.42 -15.22
CA THR A 386 -0.24 -7.73 -14.88
C THR A 386 1.27 -7.62 -14.70
N LYS A 387 1.89 -8.62 -14.10
CA LYS A 387 3.36 -8.71 -13.92
C LYS A 387 4.13 -8.66 -15.24
N GLN A 388 3.52 -9.11 -16.32
CA GLN A 388 4.13 -9.15 -17.66
C GLN A 388 4.42 -7.75 -18.19
N HIS A 389 3.57 -6.77 -17.89
CA HIS A 389 3.76 -5.37 -18.31
C HIS A 389 5.05 -4.73 -17.75
N PHE A 390 5.62 -5.29 -16.70
CA PHE A 390 6.88 -4.83 -16.11
C PHE A 390 8.10 -5.65 -16.58
N GLY A 391 7.93 -6.65 -17.45
CA GLY A 391 9.02 -7.54 -17.87
C GLY A 391 10.20 -6.82 -18.50
N GLU A 392 9.93 -5.97 -19.48
CA GLU A 392 10.96 -5.18 -20.18
C GLU A 392 11.62 -4.16 -19.26
N PHE A 393 10.85 -3.51 -18.38
CA PHE A 393 11.41 -2.61 -17.37
C PHE A 393 12.40 -3.34 -16.45
N ARG A 394 12.04 -4.51 -15.94
CA ARG A 394 12.92 -5.30 -15.07
C ARG A 394 14.21 -5.68 -15.77
N ALA A 395 14.13 -6.11 -17.03
CA ALA A 395 15.30 -6.42 -17.85
C ALA A 395 16.20 -5.18 -18.06
N ALA A 396 15.60 -4.01 -18.34
CA ALA A 396 16.32 -2.76 -18.52
C ALA A 396 16.91 -2.21 -17.21
N PHE A 397 16.24 -2.39 -16.08
CA PHE A 397 16.73 -1.99 -14.77
C PHE A 397 18.04 -2.73 -14.41
N GLY A 398 18.11 -4.02 -14.70
CA GLY A 398 19.26 -4.88 -14.46
C GLY A 398 19.30 -5.49 -13.06
N GLU A 399 20.44 -6.09 -12.72
CA GLU A 399 20.56 -6.98 -11.55
C GLU A 399 20.90 -6.26 -10.24
N ASP A 400 21.46 -5.04 -10.31
CA ASP A 400 21.92 -4.31 -9.13
C ASP A 400 20.83 -3.36 -8.60
N PRO A 401 20.24 -3.64 -7.41
CA PRO A 401 19.22 -2.79 -6.83
C PRO A 401 19.75 -1.43 -6.33
N LEU A 402 21.07 -1.27 -6.20
CA LEU A 402 21.70 -0.07 -5.67
C LEU A 402 22.00 0.98 -6.75
N GLY A 403 21.90 0.61 -8.03
CA GLY A 403 22.28 1.50 -9.13
C GLY A 403 23.75 1.91 -9.07
N GLY A 404 24.64 0.96 -8.79
CA GLY A 404 26.07 1.20 -8.76
C GLY A 404 26.64 1.54 -10.16
N PRO A 405 27.80 2.22 -10.22
CA PRO A 405 28.37 2.71 -11.49
C PRO A 405 28.54 1.63 -12.56
N LYS A 406 28.93 0.41 -12.17
CA LYS A 406 29.10 -0.71 -13.09
C LYS A 406 27.76 -1.13 -13.71
N SER A 407 26.71 -1.17 -12.90
CA SER A 407 25.36 -1.53 -13.36
C SER A 407 24.80 -0.45 -14.26
N LEU A 408 24.90 0.83 -13.86
CA LEU A 408 24.43 1.95 -14.69
C LEU A 408 25.19 2.02 -16.02
N GLY A 409 26.49 1.77 -16.02
CA GLY A 409 27.32 1.73 -17.23
C GLY A 409 27.01 0.58 -18.20
N ALA A 410 26.36 -0.49 -17.70
CA ALA A 410 25.88 -1.60 -18.54
C ALA A 410 24.53 -1.36 -19.19
N ARG A 411 23.75 -0.37 -18.73
CA ARG A 411 22.45 -0.01 -19.30
C ARG A 411 22.61 0.58 -20.69
N LYS A 412 21.61 0.36 -21.53
CA LYS A 412 21.59 0.87 -22.89
C LYS A 412 20.55 1.98 -23.03
N ASP A 413 20.98 3.16 -23.43
CA ASP A 413 20.05 4.23 -23.85
C ASP A 413 19.43 3.82 -25.19
N THR A 414 18.09 3.76 -25.22
CA THR A 414 17.34 3.30 -26.40
C THR A 414 16.97 4.43 -27.35
N GLY A 415 17.51 5.63 -27.12
CA GLY A 415 17.26 6.80 -27.95
C GLY A 415 15.83 7.34 -27.90
N GLU A 416 15.48 8.20 -28.83
CA GLU A 416 14.19 8.92 -28.83
C GLU A 416 12.99 8.04 -29.17
N SER A 417 13.21 6.92 -29.83
CA SER A 417 12.16 5.95 -30.15
C SER A 417 11.95 4.86 -29.10
N GLY A 418 12.89 4.72 -28.17
CA GLY A 418 12.83 3.66 -27.15
C GLY A 418 12.36 4.17 -25.78
N ARG A 419 12.04 3.22 -24.91
CA ARG A 419 11.42 3.53 -23.60
C ARG A 419 12.42 3.87 -22.50
N PHE A 420 13.73 3.69 -22.67
CA PHE A 420 14.74 3.81 -21.59
C PHE A 420 15.86 4.77 -21.99
N ARG A 421 15.95 5.90 -21.29
CA ARG A 421 16.94 6.96 -21.60
C ARG A 421 17.69 7.44 -20.39
N ARG A 422 18.92 7.90 -20.64
CA ARG A 422 19.85 8.46 -19.65
C ARG A 422 19.89 9.99 -19.74
N PHE A 423 19.85 10.64 -18.57
CA PHE A 423 19.99 12.09 -18.44
C PHE A 423 21.02 12.41 -17.37
N THR A 424 22.01 13.22 -17.69
CA THR A 424 23.05 13.60 -16.72
C THR A 424 22.50 14.60 -15.69
N ARG A 425 23.11 14.62 -14.51
CA ARG A 425 22.74 15.59 -13.47
C ARG A 425 22.91 17.04 -13.95
N GLU A 426 23.95 17.29 -14.75
CA GLU A 426 24.21 18.60 -15.34
C GLU A 426 23.07 19.03 -16.29
N TRP A 427 22.64 18.13 -17.17
CA TRP A 427 21.50 18.39 -18.05
C TRP A 427 20.20 18.69 -17.27
N ILE A 428 19.95 17.95 -16.18
CA ILE A 428 18.80 18.17 -15.29
C ILE A 428 18.90 19.54 -14.61
N ALA A 429 20.10 19.94 -14.16
CA ALA A 429 20.33 21.23 -13.50
C ALA A 429 20.07 22.43 -14.44
N GLY A 430 20.24 22.24 -15.74
CA GLY A 430 19.90 23.24 -16.75
C GLY A 430 18.39 23.41 -17.00
N ARG A 431 17.55 22.51 -16.47
CA ARG A 431 16.08 22.59 -16.60
C ARG A 431 15.48 23.51 -15.54
N SER A 432 14.33 24.12 -15.88
CA SER A 432 13.58 24.92 -14.90
C SER A 432 13.28 24.09 -13.64
N ALA A 433 13.63 24.63 -12.49
CA ALA A 433 13.40 24.03 -11.17
C ALA A 433 14.00 22.62 -10.97
N ASP A 434 15.12 22.28 -11.61
CA ASP A 434 15.68 20.91 -11.57
C ASP A 434 14.63 19.85 -11.93
N SER A 435 13.81 20.11 -12.95
CA SER A 435 12.68 19.26 -13.30
C SER A 435 13.11 17.88 -13.79
N LEU A 436 12.55 16.85 -13.17
CA LEU A 436 12.66 15.43 -13.52
C LEU A 436 11.47 14.93 -14.34
N ASP A 437 10.51 15.80 -14.66
CA ASP A 437 9.41 15.45 -15.56
C ASP A 437 9.91 15.45 -17.02
N ILE A 438 10.44 14.31 -17.41
CA ILE A 438 11.10 14.10 -18.70
C ILE A 438 10.24 13.17 -19.53
N SER A 439 9.77 13.64 -20.67
CA SER A 439 9.07 12.84 -21.69
C SER A 439 9.67 13.12 -23.05
N TRP A 440 9.76 12.09 -23.88
CA TRP A 440 10.31 12.15 -25.23
C TRP A 440 9.49 11.30 -26.23
N LEU A 441 8.80 10.25 -25.75
CA LEU A 441 7.97 9.41 -26.60
C LEU A 441 6.69 10.17 -26.96
N LYS A 442 6.34 10.12 -28.26
CA LYS A 442 5.01 10.53 -28.72
C LYS A 442 4.02 9.45 -28.29
N ASP A 443 2.94 9.86 -27.67
CA ASP A 443 1.87 8.95 -27.26
C ASP A 443 0.84 8.86 -28.39
N ASP A 444 0.98 7.84 -29.21
CA ASP A 444 0.06 7.56 -30.32
C ASP A 444 -1.20 6.81 -29.86
N SER A 445 -1.30 6.46 -28.55
CA SER A 445 -2.49 5.86 -27.95
C SER A 445 -3.56 6.89 -27.56
N VAL A 446 -3.22 8.16 -27.58
CA VAL A 446 -4.20 9.24 -27.49
C VAL A 446 -4.93 9.26 -28.83
N GLU A 447 -6.21 8.87 -28.82
CA GLU A 447 -7.11 8.90 -29.98
C GLU A 447 -6.91 10.20 -30.77
N ASP A 448 -6.78 10.08 -32.08
CA ASP A 448 -6.67 11.24 -32.96
C ASP A 448 -7.81 12.20 -32.60
N SER A 449 -7.50 13.49 -32.51
CA SER A 449 -8.51 14.53 -32.23
C SER A 449 -9.71 14.51 -33.18
N ALA A 450 -9.64 13.70 -34.25
CA ALA A 450 -10.72 13.42 -35.18
C ALA A 450 -11.82 12.50 -34.59
N ASP A 451 -11.55 11.71 -33.56
CA ASP A 451 -12.51 10.80 -32.90
C ASP A 451 -13.06 11.37 -31.57
N LEU A 452 -12.65 12.57 -31.20
CA LEU A 452 -13.24 13.25 -30.03
C LEU A 452 -14.63 13.75 -30.39
N PRO A 453 -15.62 13.62 -29.48
CA PRO A 453 -16.91 14.30 -29.63
C PRO A 453 -16.73 15.79 -29.89
N GLU A 454 -17.69 16.40 -30.54
CA GLU A 454 -17.69 17.85 -30.79
C GLU A 454 -17.42 18.59 -29.43
N PRO A 455 -16.67 19.73 -29.45
CA PRO A 455 -16.35 20.46 -28.22
C PRO A 455 -17.58 20.83 -27.38
N SER A 456 -18.74 21.01 -27.97
CA SER A 456 -20.02 21.24 -27.29
C SER A 456 -20.48 19.99 -26.50
N GLU A 457 -20.33 18.81 -27.07
CA GLU A 457 -20.72 17.53 -26.46
C GLU A 457 -19.77 17.18 -25.31
N LEU A 458 -18.46 17.43 -25.46
CA LEU A 458 -17.47 17.31 -24.38
C LEU A 458 -17.77 18.30 -23.24
N ALA A 459 -18.19 19.51 -23.54
CA ALA A 459 -18.57 20.50 -22.54
C ALA A 459 -19.84 20.08 -21.79
N GLU A 460 -20.84 19.52 -22.47
CA GLU A 460 -22.06 18.98 -21.86
C GLU A 460 -21.76 17.79 -20.94
N LEU A 461 -20.89 16.86 -21.37
CA LEU A 461 -20.44 15.74 -20.52
C LEU A 461 -19.69 16.24 -19.26
N ALA A 462 -18.79 17.19 -19.42
CA ALA A 462 -18.05 17.79 -18.31
C ALA A 462 -18.97 18.54 -17.32
N LEU A 463 -19.97 19.27 -17.83
CA LEU A 463 -20.99 19.92 -17.01
C LEU A 463 -21.85 18.90 -16.27
N GLY A 464 -22.23 17.79 -16.88
CA GLY A 464 -22.95 16.71 -16.24
C GLY A 464 -22.19 16.05 -15.09
N GLU A 465 -20.89 15.83 -15.26
CA GLU A 465 -20.01 15.31 -14.19
C GLU A 465 -19.83 16.32 -13.05
N LEU A 466 -19.70 17.62 -13.36
CA LEU A 466 -19.64 18.68 -12.35
C LEU A 466 -20.93 18.81 -11.55
N ASP A 467 -22.08 18.74 -12.22
CA ASP A 467 -23.39 18.79 -11.54
C ASP A 467 -23.62 17.57 -10.64
N ALA A 468 -23.20 16.38 -11.07
CA ALA A 468 -23.23 15.19 -10.24
C ALA A 468 -22.33 15.34 -8.99
N ALA A 469 -21.10 15.83 -9.16
CA ALA A 469 -20.18 16.08 -8.06
C ALA A 469 -20.71 17.16 -7.09
N MET A 470 -21.32 18.23 -7.62
CA MET A 470 -21.98 19.27 -6.83
C MET A 470 -23.17 18.74 -6.03
N SER A 471 -23.96 17.84 -6.61
CA SER A 471 -25.09 17.21 -5.95
C SER A 471 -24.65 16.31 -4.81
N GLU A 472 -23.57 15.52 -4.99
CA GLU A 472 -22.95 14.72 -3.93
C GLU A 472 -22.40 15.60 -2.80
N LEU A 473 -21.73 16.70 -3.12
CA LEU A 473 -21.25 17.65 -2.12
C LEU A 473 -22.38 18.30 -1.32
N ARG A 474 -23.47 18.67 -1.99
CA ARG A 474 -24.66 19.22 -1.31
C ARG A 474 -25.33 18.20 -0.39
N ALA A 475 -25.39 16.93 -0.79
CA ALA A 475 -25.90 15.86 0.05
C ALA A 475 -25.02 15.67 1.31
N ILE A 476 -23.70 15.68 1.16
CA ILE A 476 -22.77 15.61 2.29
C ILE A 476 -22.92 16.81 3.23
N ILE A 477 -23.07 18.03 2.71
CA ILE A 477 -23.29 19.24 3.52
C ILE A 477 -24.61 19.15 4.28
N ALA A 478 -25.67 18.66 3.64
CA ALA A 478 -26.97 18.46 4.30
C ALA A 478 -26.89 17.41 5.42
N GLU A 479 -26.14 16.31 5.22
CA GLU A 479 -25.90 15.30 6.27
C GLU A 479 -25.07 15.84 7.44
N LEU A 480 -24.19 16.80 7.19
CA LEU A 480 -23.36 17.44 8.23
C LEU A 480 -24.10 18.55 9.01
N GLY A 481 -25.33 18.89 8.61
CA GLY A 481 -26.19 19.84 9.33
C GLY A 481 -25.81 21.31 9.16
N ASP A 482 -24.91 21.65 8.25
CA ASP A 482 -24.54 23.01 7.91
C ASP A 482 -25.44 23.51 6.76
N ALA A 483 -26.43 24.32 7.07
CA ALA A 483 -27.18 25.05 6.07
C ALA A 483 -26.26 26.14 5.48
N VAL A 484 -25.69 25.89 4.32
CA VAL A 484 -25.03 26.92 3.53
C VAL A 484 -26.12 27.63 2.72
N GLU A 485 -26.52 28.83 3.17
CA GLU A 485 -27.24 29.77 2.32
C GLU A 485 -26.28 30.26 1.24
N VAL A 486 -26.62 30.01 -0.02
CA VAL A 486 -25.98 30.59 -1.21
C VAL A 486 -26.74 31.80 -1.69
#